data_050218fddda8edaadf98d36886aeab59
#
_entry.id   050218fddda8edaadf98d36886aeab59
#
_cell.length_a   1.000
_cell.length_b   1.000
_cell.length_c   1.000
_cell.angle_alpha   90.00
_cell.angle_beta   90.00
_cell.angle_gamma   90.00
#
_symmetry.space_group_name_H-M   'P 1'
#
loop_
_entity.id
_entity.type
_entity.pdbx_description
1 polymer ?
#
loop_
_entity_poly.entity_id
_entity_poly.type
_entity_poly.pdbx_seq_one_letter_code
_entity_poly.pdbx_strand_id
1 'polypeptide(L)' 'MRELIELIIKGIVDNPDKVEINEIIGERSSIFEVRVDSDDIGKVIGKQGRNIKSIRTIVNAAAQKGDKRVIIEIVE' A
#
# COMPACT_ATOMS: atom_id res chain seq x y z
N MET A 1 8.64 -1.94 -6.74
CA MET A 1 7.71 -1.24 -5.82
C MET A 1 6.66 -2.16 -5.20
N ARG A 2 6.09 -3.07 -5.98
CA ARG A 2 5.12 -4.03 -5.45
C ARG A 2 5.65 -4.82 -4.24
N GLU A 3 6.88 -5.30 -4.34
CA GLU A 3 7.47 -6.12 -3.27
C GLU A 3 7.64 -5.33 -1.96
N LEU A 4 7.97 -4.05 -2.06
CA LEU A 4 8.07 -3.19 -0.88
C LEU A 4 6.69 -3.03 -0.22
N ILE A 5 5.67 -2.77 -1.01
CA ILE A 5 4.30 -2.61 -0.50
C ILE A 5 3.83 -3.91 0.14
N GLU A 6 4.06 -5.05 -0.53
CA GLU A 6 3.72 -6.37 0.03
C GLU A 6 4.40 -6.62 1.36
N LEU A 7 5.69 -6.31 1.45
CA LEU A 7 6.46 -6.52 2.67
C LEU A 7 5.87 -5.72 3.83
N ILE A 8 5.56 -4.45 3.57
CA ILE A 8 5.00 -3.57 4.61
C ILE A 8 3.62 -4.06 5.05
N ILE A 9 2.73 -4.31 4.09
CA ILE A 9 1.35 -4.69 4.38
C ILE A 9 1.29 -6.06 5.07
N LYS A 10 2.03 -7.04 4.56
CA LYS A 10 2.05 -8.38 5.17
C LYS A 10 2.65 -8.38 6.57
N GLY A 11 3.52 -7.41 6.88
CA GLY A 11 4.07 -7.26 8.22
C GLY A 11 3.10 -6.68 9.23
N ILE A 12 2.01 -6.06 8.77
CA ILE A 12 1.04 -5.40 9.65
C ILE A 12 -0.19 -6.28 9.91
N VAL A 13 -0.64 -7.03 8.89
CA VAL A 13 -1.90 -7.76 8.95
C VAL A 13 -1.76 -9.11 9.65
N ASP A 14 -2.87 -9.62 10.16
CA ASP A 14 -2.93 -10.96 10.76
C ASP A 14 -3.16 -12.04 9.71
N ASN A 15 -3.70 -11.68 8.55
CA ASN A 15 -4.04 -12.63 7.48
C ASN A 15 -3.25 -12.29 6.21
N PRO A 16 -1.91 -12.51 6.20
CA PRO A 16 -1.09 -12.13 5.06
C PRO A 16 -1.43 -12.91 3.79
N ASP A 17 -2.01 -14.08 3.89
CA ASP A 17 -2.46 -14.87 2.76
C ASP A 17 -3.64 -14.23 2.01
N LYS A 18 -4.30 -13.25 2.61
CA LYS A 18 -5.42 -12.53 1.99
C LYS A 18 -4.99 -11.21 1.33
N VAL A 19 -3.71 -10.87 1.43
CA VAL A 19 -3.20 -9.63 0.82
C VAL A 19 -3.13 -9.79 -0.70
N GLU A 20 -3.77 -8.89 -1.40
CA GLU A 20 -3.70 -8.81 -2.86
C GLU A 20 -3.33 -7.38 -3.26
N ILE A 21 -2.41 -7.26 -4.19
CA ILE A 21 -1.97 -5.97 -4.68
C ILE A 21 -2.15 -5.95 -6.19
N ASN A 22 -2.93 -5.00 -6.67
CA ASN A 22 -3.16 -4.80 -8.09
C ASN A 22 -2.55 -3.47 -8.52
N GLU A 23 -1.72 -3.51 -9.55
CA GLU A 23 -1.06 -2.31 -10.05
C GLU A 23 -1.76 -1.82 -11.33
N ILE A 24 -2.15 -0.56 -11.33
CA ILE A 24 -2.69 0.11 -12.51
C ILE A 24 -1.62 1.08 -13.00
N ILE A 25 -1.07 0.80 -14.17
CA ILE A 25 0.06 1.56 -14.73
C ILE A 25 -0.46 2.63 -15.67
N GLY A 26 -0.17 3.90 -15.35
CA GLY A 26 -0.41 5.04 -16.22
C GLY A 26 0.89 5.63 -16.73
N GLU A 27 0.80 6.68 -17.53
CA GLU A 27 1.99 7.34 -18.07
C GLU A 27 2.81 8.03 -17.01
N ARG A 28 2.15 8.70 -16.06
CA ARG A 28 2.80 9.51 -15.03
C ARG A 28 2.56 9.03 -13.61
N SER A 29 1.77 7.99 -13.46
CA SER A 29 1.46 7.45 -12.15
C SER A 29 1.26 5.96 -12.20
N SER A 30 1.51 5.31 -11.07
CA SER A 30 1.15 3.92 -10.83
C SER A 30 0.27 3.91 -9.60
N ILE A 31 -0.87 3.27 -9.70
CA ILE A 31 -1.80 3.11 -8.59
C ILE A 31 -1.72 1.67 -8.11
N PHE A 32 -1.42 1.49 -6.84
CA PHE A 32 -1.43 0.18 -6.21
C PHE A 32 -2.68 0.05 -5.36
N GLU A 33 -3.59 -0.79 -5.81
CA GLU A 33 -4.78 -1.13 -5.05
C GLU A 33 -4.44 -2.27 -4.11
N VAL A 34 -4.56 -2.03 -2.82
CA VAL A 34 -4.23 -3.00 -1.78
C VAL A 34 -5.52 -3.54 -1.19
N ARG A 35 -5.68 -4.85 -1.28
CA ARG A 35 -6.83 -5.56 -0.71
C ARG A 35 -6.34 -6.47 0.40
N VAL A 36 -6.98 -6.37 1.55
CA VAL A 36 -6.66 -7.20 2.72
C VAL A 36 -7.94 -7.81 3.27
N ASP A 37 -7.80 -8.75 4.20
CA ASP A 37 -8.95 -9.28 4.92
C ASP A 37 -9.69 -8.11 5.59
N SER A 38 -11.02 -8.18 5.60
CA SER A 38 -11.84 -7.11 6.19
C SER A 38 -11.48 -6.84 7.65
N ASP A 39 -11.05 -7.87 8.37
CA ASP A 39 -10.65 -7.74 9.78
C ASP A 39 -9.32 -6.97 9.93
N ASP A 40 -8.54 -6.86 8.85
CA ASP A 40 -7.23 -6.22 8.87
C ASP A 40 -7.24 -4.79 8.34
N ILE A 41 -8.34 -4.33 7.76
CA ILE A 41 -8.42 -2.98 7.19
C ILE A 41 -8.08 -1.91 8.23
N GLY A 42 -8.62 -2.03 9.43
CA GLY A 42 -8.33 -1.09 10.51
C GLY A 42 -6.87 -1.04 10.91
N LYS A 43 -6.17 -2.18 10.80
CA LYS A 43 -4.73 -2.24 11.12
C LYS A 43 -3.89 -1.54 10.07
N VAL A 44 -4.27 -1.68 8.81
CA VAL A 44 -3.54 -1.03 7.71
C VAL A 44 -3.73 0.48 7.76
N ILE A 45 -4.96 0.94 8.01
CA ILE A 45 -5.25 2.37 8.11
C ILE A 45 -4.65 2.95 9.39
N GLY A 46 -4.80 2.22 10.49
CA GLY A 46 -4.32 2.64 11.79
C GLY A 46 -5.20 3.71 12.43
N LYS A 47 -4.90 4.02 13.68
CA LYS A 47 -5.64 5.00 14.45
C LYS A 47 -5.50 6.37 13.78
N GLN A 48 -6.62 6.98 13.43
CA GLN A 48 -6.65 8.29 12.77
C GLN A 48 -5.88 8.32 11.44
N GLY A 49 -5.77 7.16 10.79
CA GLY A 49 -5.07 7.05 9.52
C GLY A 49 -3.56 7.14 9.60
N ARG A 50 -2.96 6.95 10.78
CA ARG A 50 -1.51 7.11 10.96
C ARG A 50 -0.69 6.08 10.21
N ASN A 51 -1.14 4.82 10.19
CA ASN A 51 -0.38 3.77 9.51
C ASN A 51 -0.36 4.00 7.99
N ILE A 52 -1.52 4.30 7.41
CA ILE A 52 -1.57 4.51 5.96
C ILE A 52 -0.78 5.75 5.55
N LYS A 53 -0.76 6.79 6.37
CA LYS A 53 0.08 7.97 6.10
C LYS A 53 1.55 7.62 6.11
N SER A 54 1.98 6.82 7.09
CA SER A 54 3.38 6.39 7.20
C SER A 54 3.77 5.51 6.01
N ILE A 55 2.89 4.59 5.61
CA ILE A 55 3.12 3.72 4.46
C ILE A 55 3.29 4.57 3.19
N ARG A 56 2.42 5.55 2.97
CA ARG A 56 2.52 6.44 1.82
C ARG A 56 3.82 7.23 1.83
N THR A 57 4.26 7.71 3.00
CA THR A 57 5.51 8.43 3.13
C THR A 57 6.71 7.57 2.73
N ILE A 58 6.76 6.34 3.22
CA ILE A 58 7.86 5.41 2.90
C ILE A 58 7.86 5.10 1.40
N VAL A 59 6.71 4.78 0.85
CA VAL A 59 6.59 4.41 -0.56
C VAL A 59 6.91 5.59 -1.47
N ASN A 60 6.45 6.78 -1.13
CA ASN A 60 6.77 7.98 -1.91
C ASN A 60 8.26 8.31 -1.86
N ALA A 61 8.90 8.12 -0.71
CA ALA A 61 10.34 8.31 -0.60
C ALA A 61 11.10 7.34 -1.50
N ALA A 62 10.70 6.08 -1.52
CA ALA A 62 11.30 5.06 -2.38
C ALA A 62 11.06 5.35 -3.86
N ALA A 63 9.91 5.95 -4.19
CA ALA A 63 9.52 6.24 -5.57
C ALA A 63 10.17 7.50 -6.15
N GLN A 64 10.79 8.34 -5.33
CA GLN A 64 11.38 9.61 -5.78
C GLN A 64 12.46 9.44 -6.83
N LYS A 65 13.06 8.26 -6.92
CA LYS A 65 14.09 7.98 -7.92
C LYS A 65 13.51 7.63 -9.28
N GLY A 66 12.22 7.43 -9.38
CA GLY A 66 11.53 7.14 -10.62
C GLY A 66 10.81 8.36 -11.17
N ASP A 67 10.38 8.27 -12.42
CA ASP A 67 9.65 9.36 -13.08
C ASP A 67 8.14 9.33 -12.79
N LYS A 68 7.66 8.25 -12.17
CA LYS A 68 6.23 8.06 -11.94
C LYS A 68 5.84 8.33 -10.50
N ARG A 69 4.70 8.97 -10.34
CA ARG A 69 4.08 9.14 -9.04
C ARG A 69 3.45 7.81 -8.60
N VAL A 70 3.63 7.44 -7.35
CA VAL A 70 3.05 6.21 -6.80
C VAL A 70 1.91 6.57 -5.85
N ILE A 71 0.76 5.95 -6.09
CA ILE A 71 -0.45 6.16 -5.30
C ILE A 71 -0.87 4.81 -4.71
N ILE A 72 -1.18 4.81 -3.42
CA ILE A 72 -1.68 3.61 -2.74
C ILE A 72 -3.13 3.84 -2.37
N GLU A 73 -3.99 2.91 -2.77
CA GLU A 73 -5.41 2.89 -2.40
C GLU A 73 -5.74 1.62 -1.65
N ILE A 74 -6.43 1.75 -0.54
CA ILE A 74 -6.93 0.60 0.21
C ILE A 74 -8.35 0.31 -0.28
N VAL A 75 -8.54 -0.89 -0.77
CA VAL A 75 -9.84 -1.33 -1.32
C VAL A 75 -10.58 -2.13 -0.26
N GLU A 76 -11.79 -1.73 0.03
CA GLU A 76 -12.65 -2.41 1.01
C GLU A 76 -13.51 -3.50 0.40
#